data_4f0ea9c7ece8f3f8606ce5d0777d54dc
#
_entry.id   4f0ea9c7ece8f3f8606ce5d0777d54dc
#
_cell.length_a   1.000
_cell.length_b   1.000
_cell.length_c   1.000
_cell.angle_alpha   90.00
_cell.angle_beta   90.00
_cell.angle_gamma   90.00
#
_symmetry.space_group_name_H-M   'P 1'
#
loop_
_entity.id
_entity.type
_entity.pdbx_description
1 polymer ?
#
loop_
_entity_poly.entity_id
_entity_poly.type
_entity_poly.pdbx_seq_one_letter_code
_entity_poly.pdbx_strand_id
1 'polypeptide(L)'
;TGTWLKNTPIPADKSNYGAFTVLDELSQKRTREILDGAKTDPNSKIGVAYATYLDSAAVEAKGLAPIKPWLAEIGAVKDLRAYAALSGKAARAGVRGPFRFYVGQDDKDPETYILSMMQGGLGLPDRDYSLDQGEKMAAIRTAYVAHLEQMLTLLGEPNATARAAALMAF
;
A
#
# COMPACT_ATOMS: atom_id res chain seq x y z
N THR A 1 36.80 -10.66 -9.39
CA THR A 1 35.39 -11.05 -9.10
C THR A 1 35.31 -12.02 -7.93
N GLY A 2 36.16 -13.07 -7.85
CA GLY A 2 36.09 -14.09 -6.80
C GLY A 2 36.26 -13.56 -5.38
N THR A 3 37.19 -12.65 -5.15
CA THR A 3 37.41 -12.01 -3.84
C THR A 3 36.21 -11.16 -3.40
N TRP A 4 35.63 -10.39 -4.34
CA TRP A 4 34.43 -9.60 -4.03
C TRP A 4 33.26 -10.50 -3.62
N LEU A 5 32.98 -11.57 -4.36
CA LEU A 5 31.92 -12.54 -4.03
C LEU A 5 32.10 -13.19 -2.66
N LYS A 6 33.34 -13.50 -2.29
CA LYS A 6 33.63 -14.08 -0.97
C LYS A 6 33.37 -13.09 0.18
N ASN A 7 33.61 -11.79 -0.06
CA ASN A 7 33.55 -10.77 0.97
C ASN A 7 32.22 -10.00 0.99
N THR A 8 31.31 -10.32 0.06
CA THR A 8 30.05 -9.58 -0.09
C THR A 8 28.88 -10.59 -0.11
N PRO A 9 28.48 -11.10 1.07
CA PRO A 9 27.32 -11.99 1.15
C PRO A 9 26.05 -11.22 0.78
N ILE A 10 25.07 -11.93 0.22
CA ILE A 10 23.74 -11.37 -0.02
C ILE A 10 23.06 -11.15 1.34
N PRO A 11 22.62 -9.91 1.67
CA PRO A 11 21.86 -9.65 2.88
C PRO A 11 20.59 -10.50 2.98
N ALA A 12 20.17 -10.84 4.21
CA ALA A 12 19.04 -11.73 4.44
C ALA A 12 17.69 -11.21 3.92
N ASP A 13 17.56 -9.90 3.73
CA ASP A 13 16.40 -9.19 3.20
C ASP A 13 16.41 -9.01 1.68
N LYS A 14 17.42 -9.55 0.98
CA LYS A 14 17.60 -9.37 -0.46
C LYS A 14 17.69 -10.70 -1.19
N SER A 15 17.15 -10.76 -2.41
CA SER A 15 17.27 -11.91 -3.30
C SER A 15 18.55 -11.90 -4.15
N ASN A 16 19.15 -10.73 -4.32
CA ASN A 16 20.42 -10.53 -5.01
C ASN A 16 21.16 -9.32 -4.43
N TYR A 17 22.48 -9.24 -4.66
CA TYR A 17 23.29 -8.12 -4.23
C TYR A 17 24.41 -7.88 -5.23
N GLY A 18 24.50 -6.67 -5.75
CA GLY A 18 25.45 -6.31 -6.79
C GLY A 18 25.75 -4.81 -6.80
N ALA A 19 26.53 -4.37 -7.79
CA ALA A 19 26.98 -2.98 -7.88
C ALA A 19 25.80 -1.98 -7.88
N PHE A 20 24.73 -2.29 -8.58
CA PHE A 20 23.54 -1.42 -8.59
C PHE A 20 22.85 -1.34 -7.24
N THR A 21 22.78 -2.44 -6.50
CA THR A 21 22.24 -2.45 -5.13
C THR A 21 23.06 -1.60 -4.19
N VAL A 22 24.40 -1.71 -4.29
CA VAL A 22 25.33 -0.86 -3.51
C VAL A 22 25.16 0.62 -3.83
N LEU A 23 24.99 0.96 -5.11
CA LEU A 23 24.77 2.36 -5.52
C LEU A 23 23.41 2.89 -5.05
N ASP A 24 22.37 2.05 -5.09
CA ASP A 24 21.06 2.39 -4.57
C ASP A 24 21.10 2.65 -3.06
N GLU A 25 21.72 1.78 -2.29
CA GLU A 25 21.91 1.96 -0.84
C GLU A 25 22.71 3.25 -0.53
N LEU A 26 23.75 3.54 -1.31
CA LEU A 26 24.50 4.77 -1.17
C LEU A 26 23.65 6.01 -1.48
N SER A 27 22.80 5.93 -2.52
CA SER A 27 21.87 7.00 -2.89
C SER A 27 20.84 7.23 -1.78
N GLN A 28 20.23 6.16 -1.26
CA GLN A 28 19.29 6.24 -0.14
C GLN A 28 19.92 6.84 1.11
N LYS A 29 21.14 6.41 1.46
CA LYS A 29 21.89 6.96 2.59
C LYS A 29 22.14 8.47 2.43
N ARG A 30 22.63 8.90 1.27
CA ARG A 30 22.88 10.32 0.99
C ARG A 30 21.59 11.15 0.99
N THR A 31 20.51 10.63 0.43
CA THR A 31 19.20 11.27 0.47
C THR A 31 18.74 11.46 1.92
N ARG A 32 18.88 10.43 2.75
CA ARG A 32 18.56 10.53 4.17
C ARG A 32 19.40 11.57 4.90
N GLU A 33 20.71 11.61 4.64
CA GLU A 33 21.61 12.61 5.23
C GLU A 33 21.18 14.05 4.87
N ILE A 34 20.77 14.28 3.62
CA ILE A 34 20.24 15.59 3.17
C ILE A 34 18.93 15.92 3.91
N LEU A 35 18.00 14.96 4.02
CA LEU A 35 16.74 15.15 4.72
C LEU A 35 16.95 15.41 6.21
N ASP A 36 17.83 14.64 6.85
CA ASP A 36 18.18 14.81 8.26
C ASP A 36 18.82 16.18 8.52
N GLY A 37 19.65 16.68 7.60
CA GLY A 37 20.18 18.03 7.67
C GLY A 37 19.13 19.13 7.48
N ALA A 38 18.16 18.89 6.62
CA ALA A 38 17.12 19.89 6.30
C ALA A 38 16.01 19.97 7.35
N LYS A 39 15.74 18.91 8.14
CA LYS A 39 14.56 18.82 9.03
C LYS A 39 14.49 19.86 10.15
N THR A 40 15.61 20.49 10.48
CA THR A 40 15.68 21.53 11.50
C THR A 40 15.53 22.95 10.96
N ASP A 41 15.49 23.11 9.62
CA ASP A 41 15.29 24.40 8.98
C ASP A 41 13.80 24.66 8.72
N PRO A 42 13.17 25.60 9.43
CA PRO A 42 11.75 25.91 9.28
C PRO A 42 11.41 26.56 7.92
N ASN A 43 12.40 27.06 7.19
CA ASN A 43 12.21 27.65 5.86
C ASN A 43 12.34 26.61 4.74
N SER A 44 12.83 25.43 5.04
CA SER A 44 12.94 24.33 4.08
C SER A 44 11.62 23.58 3.97
N LYS A 45 10.94 23.69 2.83
CA LYS A 45 9.72 22.92 2.56
C LYS A 45 9.94 21.41 2.69
N ILE A 46 11.09 20.91 2.21
CA ILE A 46 11.48 19.51 2.30
C ILE A 46 11.73 19.13 3.77
N GLY A 47 12.45 19.98 4.51
CA GLY A 47 12.74 19.76 5.92
C GLY A 47 11.46 19.69 6.79
N VAL A 48 10.55 20.64 6.59
CA VAL A 48 9.25 20.66 7.27
C VAL A 48 8.42 19.42 6.95
N ALA A 49 8.34 19.02 5.68
CA ALA A 49 7.62 17.83 5.27
C ALA A 49 8.23 16.56 5.91
N TYR A 50 9.55 16.44 5.91
CA TYR A 50 10.25 15.30 6.50
C TYR A 50 10.10 15.25 8.03
N ALA A 51 10.24 16.39 8.71
CA ALA A 51 10.02 16.49 10.15
C ALA A 51 8.58 16.09 10.52
N THR A 52 7.60 16.55 9.76
CA THR A 52 6.18 16.19 9.95
C THR A 52 5.94 14.68 9.74
N TYR A 53 6.59 14.09 8.75
CA TYR A 53 6.51 12.65 8.50
C TYR A 53 7.09 11.83 9.65
N LEU A 54 8.17 12.29 10.28
CA LEU A 54 8.83 11.62 11.40
C LEU A 54 8.15 11.83 12.76
N ASP A 55 7.20 12.76 12.85
CA ASP A 55 6.48 13.06 14.10
C ASP A 55 5.40 12.00 14.37
N SER A 56 5.85 10.83 14.81
CA SER A 56 4.95 9.72 15.16
C SER A 56 3.99 10.10 16.30
N ALA A 57 4.41 10.93 17.24
CA ALA A 57 3.54 11.36 18.34
C ALA A 57 2.35 12.19 17.83
N ALA A 58 2.58 13.12 16.88
CA ALA A 58 1.50 13.89 16.26
C ALA A 58 0.60 13.01 15.36
N VAL A 59 1.18 11.99 14.71
CA VAL A 59 0.40 11.02 13.91
C VAL A 59 -0.51 10.19 14.81
N GLU A 60 0.03 9.62 15.89
CA GLU A 60 -0.73 8.81 16.87
C GLU A 60 -1.83 9.63 17.55
N ALA A 61 -1.54 10.88 17.91
CA ALA A 61 -2.52 11.76 18.52
C ALA A 61 -3.75 12.03 17.64
N LYS A 62 -3.61 11.96 16.31
CA LYS A 62 -4.75 12.11 15.38
C LYS A 62 -5.66 10.88 15.35
N GLY A 63 -5.14 9.70 15.66
CA GLY A 63 -5.86 8.43 15.59
C GLY A 63 -6.61 8.29 14.27
N LEU A 64 -7.90 7.96 14.33
CA LEU A 64 -8.74 7.77 13.15
C LEU A 64 -9.31 9.06 12.54
N ALA A 65 -9.05 10.24 13.15
CA ALA A 65 -9.67 11.49 12.71
C ALA A 65 -9.49 11.78 11.21
N PRO A 66 -8.32 11.55 10.58
CA PRO A 66 -8.12 11.84 9.15
C PRO A 66 -8.96 10.96 8.20
N ILE A 67 -9.32 9.74 8.62
CA ILE A 67 -10.07 8.79 7.78
C ILE A 67 -11.56 8.75 8.09
N LYS A 68 -12.01 9.36 9.19
CA LYS A 68 -13.44 9.41 9.55
C LYS A 68 -14.38 9.87 8.43
N PRO A 69 -14.05 10.92 7.62
CA PRO A 69 -14.91 11.30 6.51
C PRO A 69 -15.09 10.19 5.48
N TRP A 70 -14.02 9.44 5.16
CA TRP A 70 -14.08 8.30 4.26
C TRP A 70 -14.91 7.15 4.81
N LEU A 71 -14.76 6.84 6.10
CA LEU A 71 -15.56 5.80 6.77
C LEU A 71 -17.06 6.16 6.75
N ALA A 72 -17.40 7.43 6.95
CA ALA A 72 -18.78 7.90 6.87
C ALA A 72 -19.36 7.75 5.45
N GLU A 73 -18.59 8.08 4.41
CA GLU A 73 -19.02 7.89 3.02
C GLU A 73 -19.17 6.41 2.66
N ILE A 74 -18.27 5.54 3.12
CA ILE A 74 -18.39 4.09 2.95
C ILE A 74 -19.67 3.58 3.62
N GLY A 75 -19.93 4.01 4.86
CA GLY A 75 -21.14 3.61 5.61
C GLY A 75 -22.45 4.13 5.00
N ALA A 76 -22.40 5.16 4.18
CA ALA A 76 -23.56 5.72 3.48
C ALA A 76 -23.93 4.98 2.18
N VAL A 77 -23.08 4.06 1.70
CA VAL A 77 -23.34 3.28 0.47
C VAL A 77 -24.50 2.29 0.69
N LYS A 78 -25.57 2.42 -0.09
CA LYS A 78 -26.76 1.58 0.03
C LYS A 78 -27.09 0.79 -1.25
N ASP A 79 -26.48 1.15 -2.36
CA ASP A 79 -26.74 0.54 -3.66
C ASP A 79 -25.52 0.59 -4.58
N LEU A 80 -25.61 -0.10 -5.72
CA LEU A 80 -24.53 -0.17 -6.70
C LEU A 80 -24.16 1.19 -7.31
N ARG A 81 -25.12 2.10 -7.44
CA ARG A 81 -24.86 3.44 -7.99
C ARG A 81 -24.03 4.28 -7.02
N ALA A 82 -24.38 4.26 -5.74
CA ALA A 82 -23.61 4.90 -4.69
C ALA A 82 -22.21 4.29 -4.56
N TYR A 83 -22.10 2.96 -4.67
CA TYR A 83 -20.83 2.26 -4.69
C TYR A 83 -19.95 2.66 -5.88
N ALA A 84 -20.49 2.75 -7.09
CA ALA A 84 -19.77 3.18 -8.27
C ALA A 84 -19.27 4.63 -8.14
N ALA A 85 -20.11 5.53 -7.61
CA ALA A 85 -19.74 6.91 -7.36
C ALA A 85 -18.60 7.03 -6.33
N LEU A 86 -18.68 6.30 -5.22
CA LEU A 86 -17.62 6.24 -4.21
C LEU A 86 -16.34 5.66 -4.79
N SER A 87 -16.40 4.61 -5.61
CA SER A 87 -15.24 3.99 -6.26
C SER A 87 -14.53 4.98 -7.19
N GLY A 88 -15.28 5.78 -7.96
CA GLY A 88 -14.72 6.84 -8.80
C GLY A 88 -14.06 7.95 -7.99
N LYS A 89 -14.66 8.37 -6.87
CA LYS A 89 -14.07 9.33 -5.93
C LYS A 89 -12.78 8.77 -5.31
N ALA A 90 -12.79 7.51 -4.87
CA ALA A 90 -11.66 6.82 -4.29
C ALA A 90 -10.48 6.74 -5.27
N ALA A 91 -10.75 6.36 -6.52
CA ALA A 91 -9.74 6.31 -7.59
C ALA A 91 -9.06 7.66 -7.82
N ARG A 92 -9.83 8.77 -7.84
CA ARG A 92 -9.28 10.14 -7.95
C ARG A 92 -8.42 10.53 -6.76
N ALA A 93 -8.71 10.02 -5.58
CA ALA A 93 -7.94 10.25 -4.36
C ALA A 93 -6.75 9.29 -4.20
N GLY A 94 -6.49 8.40 -5.17
CA GLY A 94 -5.44 7.40 -5.10
C GLY A 94 -5.74 6.22 -4.17
N VAL A 95 -6.98 6.11 -3.70
CA VAL A 95 -7.42 4.97 -2.87
C VAL A 95 -7.72 3.79 -3.78
N ARG A 96 -7.12 2.65 -3.49
CA ARG A 96 -7.30 1.44 -4.28
C ARG A 96 -8.70 0.84 -4.07
N GLY A 97 -9.33 0.44 -5.17
CA GLY A 97 -10.62 -0.22 -5.20
C GLY A 97 -10.57 -1.49 -6.06
N PRO A 98 -11.73 -2.16 -6.27
CA PRO A 98 -11.80 -3.39 -7.05
C PRO A 98 -11.45 -3.17 -8.53
N PHE A 99 -11.47 -1.92 -8.99
CA PHE A 99 -11.05 -1.54 -10.34
C PHE A 99 -9.94 -0.48 -10.26
N ARG A 100 -8.96 -0.62 -11.15
CA ARG A 100 -7.94 0.40 -11.42
C ARG A 100 -8.18 0.97 -12.79
N PHE A 101 -8.05 2.29 -12.89
CA PHE A 101 -8.21 3.04 -14.12
C PHE A 101 -6.90 3.75 -14.45
N TYR A 102 -6.52 3.74 -15.71
CA TYR A 102 -5.43 4.56 -16.22
C TYR A 102 -5.71 4.97 -17.66
N VAL A 103 -5.15 6.10 -18.06
CA VAL A 103 -5.17 6.57 -19.43
C VAL A 103 -3.81 6.27 -20.04
N GLY A 104 -3.80 5.58 -21.15
CA GLY A 104 -2.59 5.22 -21.90
C GLY A 104 -2.85 5.25 -23.39
N GLN A 105 -1.81 5.02 -24.19
CA GLN A 105 -1.96 4.85 -25.63
C GLN A 105 -2.79 3.60 -25.91
N ASP A 106 -3.62 3.65 -26.95
CA ASP A 106 -4.31 2.47 -27.45
C ASP A 106 -3.31 1.54 -28.13
N ASP A 107 -3.29 0.26 -27.73
CA ASP A 107 -2.40 -0.76 -28.32
C ASP A 107 -2.65 -0.98 -29.83
N LYS A 108 -3.85 -0.61 -30.33
CA LYS A 108 -4.25 -0.76 -31.73
C LYS A 108 -4.09 0.52 -32.53
N ASP A 109 -4.13 1.66 -31.88
CA ASP A 109 -3.97 2.97 -32.48
C ASP A 109 -3.11 3.86 -31.56
N PRO A 110 -1.77 3.83 -31.70
CA PRO A 110 -0.87 4.56 -30.82
C PRO A 110 -0.96 6.08 -30.93
N GLU A 111 -1.69 6.62 -31.89
CA GLU A 111 -1.98 8.06 -32.01
C GLU A 111 -3.13 8.49 -31.09
N THR A 112 -3.85 7.56 -30.50
CA THR A 112 -5.00 7.81 -29.61
C THR A 112 -4.74 7.41 -28.18
N TYR A 113 -5.34 8.13 -27.23
CA TYR A 113 -5.38 7.75 -25.83
C TYR A 113 -6.72 7.08 -25.48
N ILE A 114 -6.64 6.01 -24.70
CA ILE A 114 -7.81 5.25 -24.26
C ILE A 114 -7.83 5.13 -22.73
N LEU A 115 -9.01 5.11 -22.13
CA LEU A 115 -9.21 4.73 -20.75
C LEU A 115 -9.20 3.21 -20.63
N SER A 116 -8.23 2.69 -19.90
CA SER A 116 -8.14 1.28 -19.55
C SER A 116 -8.67 1.02 -18.14
N MET A 117 -9.40 -0.08 -17.99
CA MET A 117 -9.90 -0.57 -16.71
C MET A 117 -9.36 -1.95 -16.45
N MET A 118 -8.79 -2.16 -15.27
CA MET A 118 -8.22 -3.45 -14.85
C MET A 118 -8.81 -3.84 -13.49
N GLN A 119 -8.87 -5.15 -13.26
CA GLN A 119 -9.17 -5.68 -11.93
C GLN A 119 -8.12 -5.21 -10.92
N GLY A 120 -8.57 -4.89 -9.73
CA GLY A 120 -7.76 -4.52 -8.57
C GLY A 120 -8.40 -5.05 -7.29
N GLY A 121 -7.99 -4.50 -6.15
CA GLY A 121 -8.66 -4.72 -4.87
C GLY A 121 -8.29 -6.02 -4.15
N LEU A 122 -7.48 -6.90 -4.74
CA LEU A 122 -6.99 -8.07 -4.02
C LEU A 122 -6.03 -7.61 -2.90
N GLY A 123 -6.27 -8.11 -1.70
CA GLY A 123 -5.39 -7.86 -0.55
C GLY A 123 -4.18 -8.80 -0.51
N LEU A 124 -4.29 -9.97 -1.14
CA LEU A 124 -3.19 -10.90 -1.40
C LEU A 124 -2.65 -10.70 -2.81
N PRO A 125 -1.40 -11.13 -3.12
CA PRO A 125 -0.73 -10.80 -4.39
C PRO A 125 -1.48 -11.23 -5.64
N ASP A 126 -2.07 -12.42 -5.63
CA ASP A 126 -2.84 -12.97 -6.75
C ASP A 126 -3.89 -14.00 -6.28
N ARG A 127 -4.64 -14.57 -7.25
CA ARG A 127 -5.72 -15.52 -6.99
C ARG A 127 -5.25 -16.82 -6.34
N ASP A 128 -4.03 -17.26 -6.61
CA ASP A 128 -3.54 -18.57 -6.14
C ASP A 128 -3.37 -18.56 -4.61
N TYR A 129 -3.08 -17.38 -4.02
CA TYR A 129 -3.10 -17.22 -2.57
C TYR A 129 -4.48 -17.49 -1.95
N SER A 130 -5.56 -17.28 -2.69
CA SER A 130 -6.92 -17.54 -2.25
C SER A 130 -7.40 -18.96 -2.55
N LEU A 131 -6.97 -19.56 -3.67
CA LEU A 131 -7.53 -20.80 -4.21
C LEU A 131 -6.67 -22.05 -3.96
N ASP A 132 -5.35 -21.92 -3.88
CA ASP A 132 -4.44 -23.05 -3.64
C ASP A 132 -4.66 -23.64 -2.24
N GLN A 133 -4.87 -24.97 -2.19
CA GLN A 133 -5.15 -25.71 -0.97
C GLN A 133 -3.89 -26.21 -0.23
N GLY A 134 -2.69 -25.89 -0.74
CA GLY A 134 -1.42 -26.22 -0.10
C GLY A 134 -1.27 -25.58 1.29
N GLU A 135 -0.60 -26.27 2.19
CA GLU A 135 -0.41 -25.84 3.60
C GLU A 135 0.17 -24.42 3.71
N LYS A 136 1.12 -24.08 2.85
CA LYS A 136 1.73 -22.74 2.83
C LYS A 136 0.71 -21.66 2.56
N MET A 137 -0.15 -21.86 1.57
CA MET A 137 -1.18 -20.86 1.21
C MET A 137 -2.30 -20.83 2.24
N ALA A 138 -2.64 -21.95 2.85
CA ALA A 138 -3.58 -22.01 3.98
C ALA A 138 -3.08 -21.20 5.18
N ALA A 139 -1.79 -21.33 5.53
CA ALA A 139 -1.18 -20.53 6.60
C ALA A 139 -1.20 -19.03 6.30
N ILE A 140 -0.93 -18.62 5.05
CA ILE A 140 -1.01 -17.23 4.62
C ILE A 140 -2.44 -16.68 4.74
N ARG A 141 -3.45 -17.45 4.29
CA ARG A 141 -4.86 -17.05 4.45
C ARG A 141 -5.24 -16.87 5.91
N THR A 142 -4.83 -17.78 6.79
CA THR A 142 -5.08 -17.66 8.22
C THR A 142 -4.47 -16.37 8.80
N ALA A 143 -3.22 -16.07 8.46
CA ALA A 143 -2.56 -14.84 8.89
C ALA A 143 -3.24 -13.59 8.31
N TYR A 144 -3.72 -13.66 7.06
CA TYR A 144 -4.44 -12.56 6.43
C TYR A 144 -5.80 -12.28 7.08
N VAL A 145 -6.57 -13.31 7.43
CA VAL A 145 -7.83 -13.15 8.19
C VAL A 145 -7.58 -12.50 9.54
N ALA A 146 -6.54 -12.94 10.27
CA ALA A 146 -6.16 -12.31 11.54
C ALA A 146 -5.76 -10.84 11.37
N HIS A 147 -5.06 -10.49 10.29
CA HIS A 147 -4.74 -9.11 9.94
C HIS A 147 -6.00 -8.28 9.65
N LEU A 148 -6.96 -8.81 8.86
CA LEU A 148 -8.24 -8.13 8.60
C LEU A 148 -9.02 -7.89 9.89
N GLU A 149 -9.08 -8.88 10.78
CA GLU A 149 -9.73 -8.75 12.09
C GLU A 149 -9.08 -7.63 12.93
N GLN A 150 -7.76 -7.59 12.97
CA GLN A 150 -7.02 -6.55 13.67
C GLN A 150 -7.32 -5.16 13.10
N MET A 151 -7.33 -5.01 11.78
CA MET A 151 -7.65 -3.74 11.13
C MET A 151 -9.09 -3.28 11.42
N LEU A 152 -10.06 -4.18 11.34
CA LEU A 152 -11.45 -3.87 11.67
C LEU A 152 -11.64 -3.51 13.15
N THR A 153 -10.91 -4.17 14.05
CA THR A 153 -10.90 -3.84 15.48
C THR A 153 -10.34 -2.44 15.73
N LEU A 154 -9.23 -2.08 15.07
CA LEU A 154 -8.65 -0.75 15.15
C LEU A 154 -9.58 0.34 14.61
N LEU A 155 -10.40 0.01 13.62
CA LEU A 155 -11.43 0.91 13.09
C LEU A 155 -12.64 1.07 14.04
N GLY A 156 -12.74 0.25 15.08
CA GLY A 156 -13.89 0.21 15.99
C GLY A 156 -15.12 -0.49 15.38
N GLU A 157 -14.92 -1.31 14.36
CA GLU A 157 -16.01 -2.01 13.69
C GLU A 157 -16.58 -3.14 14.56
N PRO A 158 -17.91 -3.22 14.73
CA PRO A 158 -18.52 -4.31 15.46
C PRO A 158 -18.35 -5.64 14.71
N ASN A 159 -18.24 -6.74 15.46
CA ASN A 159 -18.13 -8.09 14.91
C ASN A 159 -16.94 -8.29 13.95
N ALA A 160 -15.77 -7.70 14.29
CA ALA A 160 -14.55 -7.70 13.46
C ALA A 160 -14.18 -9.10 12.96
N THR A 161 -14.23 -10.14 13.83
CA THR A 161 -13.93 -11.54 13.47
C THR A 161 -14.85 -12.06 12.37
N ALA A 162 -16.15 -11.90 12.52
CA ALA A 162 -17.13 -12.37 11.54
C ALA A 162 -17.02 -11.63 10.21
N ARG A 163 -16.74 -10.32 10.27
CA ARG A 163 -16.51 -9.48 9.08
C ARG A 163 -15.23 -9.84 8.36
N ALA A 164 -14.14 -10.13 9.08
CA ALA A 164 -12.89 -10.59 8.49
C ALA A 164 -13.08 -11.93 7.76
N ALA A 165 -13.80 -12.87 8.35
CA ALA A 165 -14.13 -14.12 7.71
C ALA A 165 -14.99 -13.93 6.45
N ALA A 166 -15.99 -13.04 6.49
CA ALA A 166 -16.83 -12.72 5.34
C ALA A 166 -16.02 -12.06 4.19
N LEU A 167 -15.08 -11.18 4.51
CA LEU A 167 -14.19 -10.58 3.51
C LEU A 167 -13.30 -11.61 2.82
N MET A 168 -12.85 -12.64 3.55
CA MET A 168 -12.03 -13.70 2.97
C MET A 168 -12.85 -14.66 2.10
N ALA A 169 -14.16 -14.83 2.40
CA ALA A 169 -15.07 -15.69 1.65
C ALA A 169 -15.60 -15.02 0.38
N PHE A 170 -15.52 -13.70 0.27
CA PHE A 170 -15.94 -12.92 -0.90
C PHE A 170 -14.94 -13.02 -2.04
#